data_453de376d2686b76d5ac8e5757daf29e
#
_entry.id   453de376d2686b76d5ac8e5757daf29e
#
_cell.length_a   1.000
_cell.length_b   1.000
_cell.length_c   1.000
_cell.angle_alpha   90.00
_cell.angle_beta   90.00
_cell.angle_gamma   90.00
#
_symmetry.space_group_name_H-M   'P 1'
#
loop_
_entity.id
_entity.type
_entity.pdbx_description
1 polymer ?
#
loop_
_entity_poly.entity_id
_entity_poly.type
_entity_poly.pdbx_seq_one_letter_code
_entity_poly.pdbx_strand_id
1 'polypeptide(L)'
;MKKLSKKGKQNLELGIIALIVIITIMLWNTIAIYPVKLFVVLLHEISHGIVSVLSGGQIISIQISENLGGQCLTKRGIPFLVASAGYLGSLIFGSAIFISSYDIKYGKWITTFIAVILLLFTANFMTGSIGIVLSLLFVLILFLSPRYFNKTVHKYLMKSLGLISSLYVLVDIKEDLITFAYRESDAHLLAKLTGISAIFWGVLWFIISAIVIYFLFRFGYKKGYKK
;
A
#
# COMPACT_ATOMS: atom_id res chain seq x y z
N MET A 1 -34.28 -16.90 3.95
CA MET A 1 -33.16 -16.84 2.94
C MET A 1 -32.34 -18.12 2.98
N LYS A 2 -32.18 -18.81 1.84
CA LYS A 2 -31.37 -20.05 1.74
C LYS A 2 -29.88 -19.73 2.10
N LYS A 3 -29.31 -20.45 3.07
CA LYS A 3 -27.88 -20.31 3.39
C LYS A 3 -27.04 -20.73 2.19
N LEU A 4 -26.15 -19.85 1.73
CA LEU A 4 -25.21 -20.16 0.65
C LEU A 4 -24.32 -21.34 1.00
N SER A 5 -24.09 -22.23 0.04
CA SER A 5 -23.10 -23.31 0.14
C SER A 5 -21.68 -22.74 0.37
N LYS A 6 -20.72 -23.58 0.80
CA LYS A 6 -19.31 -23.20 0.92
C LYS A 6 -18.80 -22.56 -0.35
N LYS A 7 -18.99 -23.20 -1.51
CA LYS A 7 -18.59 -22.70 -2.84
C LYS A 7 -19.31 -21.40 -3.19
N GLY A 8 -20.60 -21.28 -2.85
CA GLY A 8 -21.36 -20.05 -3.08
C GLY A 8 -20.80 -18.85 -2.30
N LYS A 9 -20.39 -19.05 -1.04
CA LYS A 9 -19.74 -17.99 -0.23
C LYS A 9 -18.35 -17.60 -0.80
N GLN A 10 -17.59 -18.58 -1.27
CA GLN A 10 -16.28 -18.34 -1.88
C GLN A 10 -16.40 -17.54 -3.19
N ASN A 11 -17.36 -17.90 -4.03
CA ASN A 11 -17.63 -17.18 -5.28
C ASN A 11 -18.13 -15.76 -5.01
N LEU A 12 -18.99 -15.56 -3.99
CA LEU A 12 -19.42 -14.23 -3.56
C LEU A 12 -18.24 -13.38 -3.13
N GLU A 13 -17.29 -13.96 -2.38
CA GLU A 13 -16.09 -13.23 -1.94
C GLU A 13 -15.21 -12.81 -3.14
N LEU A 14 -15.01 -13.70 -4.12
CA LEU A 14 -14.32 -13.32 -5.37
C LEU A 14 -15.08 -12.24 -6.14
N GLY A 15 -16.40 -12.32 -6.20
CA GLY A 15 -17.25 -11.31 -6.84
C GLY A 15 -17.08 -9.93 -6.16
N ILE A 16 -17.00 -9.89 -4.82
CA ILE A 16 -16.74 -8.65 -4.08
C ILE A 16 -15.34 -8.10 -4.38
N ILE A 17 -14.31 -8.95 -4.39
CA ILE A 17 -12.94 -8.54 -4.73
C ILE A 17 -12.90 -7.98 -6.17
N ALA A 18 -13.51 -8.70 -7.12
CA ALA A 18 -13.59 -8.25 -8.52
C ALA A 18 -14.35 -6.92 -8.64
N LEU A 19 -15.46 -6.75 -7.91
CA LEU A 19 -16.22 -5.51 -7.90
C LEU A 19 -15.39 -4.33 -7.36
N ILE A 20 -14.63 -4.51 -6.29
CA ILE A 20 -13.71 -3.48 -5.76
C ILE A 20 -12.70 -3.09 -6.83
N VAL A 21 -12.08 -4.06 -7.52
CA VAL A 21 -11.10 -3.79 -8.58
C VAL A 21 -11.75 -3.03 -9.74
N ILE A 22 -12.92 -3.46 -10.20
CA ILE A 22 -13.65 -2.80 -11.30
C ILE A 22 -13.99 -1.35 -10.93
N ILE A 23 -14.59 -1.13 -9.75
CA ILE A 23 -14.92 0.21 -9.27
C ILE A 23 -13.67 1.08 -9.15
N THR A 24 -12.56 0.52 -8.64
CA THR A 24 -11.29 1.24 -8.53
C THR A 24 -10.78 1.68 -9.90
N ILE A 25 -10.82 0.80 -10.89
CA ILE A 25 -10.40 1.12 -12.27
C ILE A 25 -11.31 2.20 -12.87
N MET A 26 -12.63 2.08 -12.72
CA MET A 26 -13.58 3.07 -13.23
C MET A 26 -13.40 4.46 -12.59
N LEU A 27 -13.07 4.51 -11.30
CA LEU A 27 -12.88 5.75 -10.56
C LEU A 27 -11.43 6.24 -10.57
N TRP A 28 -10.51 5.56 -11.25
CA TRP A 28 -9.06 5.79 -11.15
C TRP A 28 -8.63 7.24 -11.35
N ASN A 29 -9.25 7.93 -12.31
CA ASN A 29 -8.93 9.33 -12.63
C ASN A 29 -9.89 10.32 -11.97
N THR A 30 -10.57 9.92 -10.89
CA THR A 30 -11.51 10.77 -10.16
C THR A 30 -10.95 11.20 -8.80
N ILE A 31 -11.51 12.28 -8.26
CA ILE A 31 -11.17 12.76 -6.91
C ILE A 31 -11.48 11.72 -5.82
N ALA A 32 -12.39 10.77 -6.08
CA ALA A 32 -12.80 9.76 -5.10
C ALA A 32 -11.65 8.81 -4.71
N ILE A 33 -10.77 8.45 -5.65
CA ILE A 33 -9.61 7.55 -5.40
C ILE A 33 -8.35 8.34 -5.00
N TYR A 34 -8.32 9.63 -5.27
CA TYR A 34 -7.15 10.47 -5.02
C TYR A 34 -6.58 10.36 -3.59
N PRO A 35 -7.37 10.41 -2.48
CA PRO A 35 -6.82 10.23 -1.13
C PRO A 35 -6.16 8.87 -0.93
N VAL A 36 -6.70 7.81 -1.56
CA VAL A 36 -6.12 6.46 -1.47
C VAL A 36 -4.81 6.38 -2.24
N LYS A 37 -4.70 7.02 -3.40
CA LYS A 37 -3.42 7.12 -4.13
C LYS A 37 -2.36 7.80 -3.28
N LEU A 38 -2.67 8.97 -2.69
CA LEU A 38 -1.76 9.66 -1.79
C LEU A 38 -1.38 8.81 -0.57
N PHE A 39 -2.31 8.01 -0.05
CA PHE A 39 -2.01 7.06 1.03
C PHE A 39 -0.99 6.00 0.61
N VAL A 40 -1.10 5.49 -0.62
CA VAL A 40 -0.11 4.51 -1.12
C VAL A 40 1.26 5.16 -1.31
N VAL A 41 1.31 6.38 -1.85
CA VAL A 41 2.55 7.16 -1.92
C VAL A 41 3.15 7.36 -0.53
N LEU A 42 2.33 7.68 0.47
CA LEU A 42 2.78 7.79 1.86
C LEU A 42 3.39 6.49 2.39
N LEU A 43 2.76 5.34 2.14
CA LEU A 43 3.31 4.03 2.53
C LEU A 43 4.63 3.72 1.80
N HIS A 44 4.74 4.12 0.54
CA HIS A 44 5.94 3.99 -0.27
C HIS A 44 7.12 4.76 0.37
N GLU A 45 6.93 6.05 0.65
CA GLU A 45 7.97 6.89 1.23
C GLU A 45 8.37 6.47 2.66
N ILE A 46 7.39 6.08 3.47
CA ILE A 46 7.66 5.55 4.82
C ILE A 46 8.48 4.26 4.73
N SER A 47 8.27 3.44 3.71
CA SER A 47 9.03 2.20 3.53
C SER A 47 10.50 2.44 3.24
N HIS A 48 10.83 3.46 2.44
CA HIS A 48 12.21 3.91 2.27
C HIS A 48 12.82 4.33 3.61
N GLY A 49 12.10 5.11 4.40
CA GLY A 49 12.52 5.55 5.72
C GLY A 49 12.79 4.38 6.67
N ILE A 50 11.87 3.41 6.75
CA ILE A 50 12.02 2.21 7.58
C ILE A 50 13.30 1.46 7.21
N VAL A 51 13.48 1.16 5.92
CA VAL A 51 14.64 0.38 5.47
C VAL A 51 15.93 1.17 5.59
N SER A 52 15.91 2.48 5.41
CA SER A 52 17.07 3.33 5.68
C SER A 52 17.53 3.18 7.14
N VAL A 53 16.63 3.34 8.10
CA VAL A 53 16.95 3.19 9.53
C VAL A 53 17.42 1.78 9.86
N LEU A 54 16.74 0.74 9.37
CA LEU A 54 17.11 -0.66 9.60
C LEU A 54 18.48 -1.03 9.01
N SER A 55 18.92 -0.33 7.96
CA SER A 55 20.23 -0.53 7.33
C SER A 55 21.32 0.43 7.84
N GLY A 56 21.09 1.10 8.97
CA GLY A 56 22.06 1.98 9.63
C GLY A 56 22.06 3.43 9.11
N GLY A 57 21.03 3.82 8.38
CA GLY A 57 20.82 5.18 7.91
C GLY A 57 19.97 6.04 8.85
N GLN A 58 19.64 7.23 8.37
CA GLN A 58 18.83 8.23 9.07
C GLN A 58 17.85 8.85 8.09
N ILE A 59 16.64 9.15 8.54
CA ILE A 59 15.65 9.92 7.80
C ILE A 59 15.89 11.40 8.06
N ILE A 60 15.95 12.20 6.99
CA ILE A 60 16.02 13.65 7.07
C ILE A 60 14.61 14.24 7.02
N SER A 61 13.83 13.88 6.01
CA SER A 61 12.45 14.32 5.85
C SER A 61 11.67 13.40 4.92
N ILE A 62 10.35 13.42 5.08
CA ILE A 62 9.39 12.79 4.16
C ILE A 62 8.41 13.86 3.70
N GLN A 63 8.19 13.96 2.41
CA GLN A 63 7.25 14.91 1.82
C GLN A 63 6.32 14.21 0.84
N ILE A 64 5.04 14.58 0.89
CA ILE A 64 4.00 14.13 -0.05
C ILE A 64 3.46 15.37 -0.76
N SER A 65 3.40 15.31 -2.08
CA SER A 65 2.95 16.39 -2.95
C SER A 65 1.56 16.14 -3.51
N GLU A 66 0.84 17.20 -3.87
CA GLU A 66 -0.52 17.12 -4.45
C GLU A 66 -0.57 16.35 -5.77
N ASN A 67 0.50 16.36 -6.55
CA ASN A 67 0.60 15.68 -7.84
C ASN A 67 0.92 14.18 -7.74
N LEU A 68 0.64 13.55 -6.59
CA LEU A 68 0.95 12.15 -6.30
C LEU A 68 2.46 11.85 -6.28
N GLY A 69 3.30 12.86 -6.13
CA GLY A 69 4.72 12.69 -5.88
C GLY A 69 5.02 12.51 -4.41
N GLY A 70 6.01 11.67 -4.10
CA GLY A 70 6.57 11.52 -2.78
C GLY A 70 8.10 11.68 -2.82
N GLN A 71 8.68 11.97 -1.67
CA GLN A 71 10.12 11.99 -1.49
C GLN A 71 10.47 11.64 -0.04
N CYS A 72 11.34 10.64 0.13
CA CYS A 72 11.98 10.35 1.40
C CYS A 72 13.47 10.67 1.31
N LEU A 73 13.90 11.77 1.93
CA LEU A 73 15.30 12.11 2.00
C LEU A 73 15.96 11.34 3.14
N THR A 74 16.97 10.54 2.80
CA THR A 74 17.72 9.72 3.76
C THR A 74 19.21 9.99 3.65
N LYS A 75 19.93 9.73 4.73
CA LYS A 75 21.38 9.82 4.79
C LYS A 75 21.96 8.52 5.31
N ARG A 76 23.02 8.00 4.66
CA ARG A 76 23.58 6.68 4.97
C ARG A 76 22.55 5.55 4.70
N GLY A 77 22.77 4.36 5.30
CA GLY A 77 22.00 3.16 4.97
C GLY A 77 22.55 2.43 3.74
N ILE A 78 21.92 1.35 3.36
CA ILE A 78 22.31 0.58 2.18
C ILE A 78 21.45 1.02 1.00
N PRO A 79 21.98 1.79 0.02
CA PRO A 79 21.17 2.44 -1.02
C PRO A 79 20.31 1.44 -1.83
N PHE A 80 20.84 0.26 -2.12
CA PHE A 80 20.13 -0.80 -2.83
C PHE A 80 18.87 -1.25 -2.09
N LEU A 81 18.96 -1.46 -0.78
CA LEU A 81 17.81 -1.87 0.04
C LEU A 81 16.79 -0.74 0.15
N VAL A 82 17.26 0.49 0.35
CA VAL A 82 16.40 1.67 0.43
C VAL A 82 15.63 1.85 -0.87
N ALA A 83 16.28 1.83 -2.03
CA ALA A 83 15.63 1.97 -3.32
C ALA A 83 14.64 0.83 -3.65
N SER A 84 14.87 -0.37 -3.12
CA SER A 84 13.95 -1.49 -3.30
C SER A 84 12.71 -1.39 -2.39
N ALA A 85 12.78 -0.58 -1.35
CA ALA A 85 11.81 -0.58 -0.26
C ALA A 85 10.45 0.04 -0.62
N GLY A 86 10.40 1.02 -1.51
CA GLY A 86 9.17 1.73 -1.86
C GLY A 86 8.09 0.79 -2.40
N TYR A 87 8.37 0.12 -3.50
CA TYR A 87 7.42 -0.82 -4.12
C TYR A 87 7.08 -2.01 -3.20
N LEU A 88 8.10 -2.63 -2.61
CA LEU A 88 7.89 -3.80 -1.76
C LEU A 88 7.18 -3.45 -0.45
N GLY A 89 7.50 -2.32 0.14
CA GLY A 89 6.91 -1.91 1.40
C GLY A 89 5.45 -1.51 1.25
N SER A 90 5.09 -0.72 0.22
CA SER A 90 3.69 -0.39 -0.05
C SER A 90 2.86 -1.64 -0.36
N LEU A 91 3.44 -2.64 -1.06
CA LEU A 91 2.81 -3.95 -1.28
C LEU A 91 2.60 -4.72 0.04
N ILE A 92 3.59 -4.74 0.94
CA ILE A 92 3.51 -5.39 2.25
C ILE A 92 2.43 -4.73 3.11
N PHE A 93 2.43 -3.39 3.22
CA PHE A 93 1.42 -2.65 3.97
C PHE A 93 0.02 -2.87 3.41
N GLY A 94 -0.16 -2.76 2.09
CA GLY A 94 -1.43 -3.01 1.42
C GLY A 94 -1.94 -4.43 1.69
N SER A 95 -1.06 -5.43 1.58
CA SER A 95 -1.37 -6.83 1.87
C SER A 95 -1.79 -7.03 3.33
N ALA A 96 -1.08 -6.43 4.29
CA ALA A 96 -1.39 -6.52 5.70
C ALA A 96 -2.77 -5.90 6.01
N ILE A 97 -3.08 -4.73 5.44
CA ILE A 97 -4.39 -4.08 5.56
C ILE A 97 -5.49 -4.97 4.95
N PHE A 98 -5.27 -5.55 3.76
CA PHE A 98 -6.23 -6.46 3.13
C PHE A 98 -6.51 -7.69 4.01
N ILE A 99 -5.46 -8.33 4.52
CA ILE A 99 -5.57 -9.51 5.40
C ILE A 99 -6.31 -9.15 6.70
N SER A 100 -6.09 -7.96 7.26
CA SER A 100 -6.75 -7.47 8.47
C SER A 100 -8.29 -7.45 8.36
N SER A 101 -8.81 -7.31 7.13
CA SER A 101 -10.25 -7.27 6.85
C SER A 101 -10.98 -8.58 7.12
N TYR A 102 -10.27 -9.71 7.25
CA TYR A 102 -10.87 -11.04 7.41
C TYR A 102 -11.04 -11.51 8.84
N ASP A 103 -10.37 -10.87 9.79
CA ASP A 103 -10.49 -11.17 11.20
C ASP A 103 -10.31 -9.89 12.02
N ILE A 104 -11.40 -9.41 12.61
CA ILE A 104 -11.40 -8.13 13.33
C ILE A 104 -10.52 -8.16 14.59
N LYS A 105 -10.36 -9.33 15.22
CA LYS A 105 -9.55 -9.47 16.43
C LYS A 105 -8.07 -9.28 16.14
N TYR A 106 -7.54 -9.98 15.15
CA TYR A 106 -6.16 -9.83 14.70
C TYR A 106 -5.97 -8.57 13.84
N GLY A 107 -6.95 -8.25 13.01
CA GLY A 107 -6.94 -7.06 12.16
C GLY A 107 -6.81 -5.77 12.96
N LYS A 108 -7.44 -5.67 14.12
CA LYS A 108 -7.30 -4.56 15.05
C LYS A 108 -5.82 -4.28 15.41
N TRP A 109 -5.03 -5.31 15.65
CA TRP A 109 -3.63 -5.16 16.00
C TRP A 109 -2.77 -4.78 14.79
N ILE A 110 -3.06 -5.36 13.62
CA ILE A 110 -2.38 -5.01 12.37
C ILE A 110 -2.60 -3.54 12.03
N THR A 111 -3.84 -3.09 12.01
CA THR A 111 -4.16 -1.69 11.68
C THR A 111 -3.65 -0.72 12.74
N THR A 112 -3.66 -1.10 14.03
CA THR A 112 -3.06 -0.29 15.10
C THR A 112 -1.55 -0.16 14.93
N PHE A 113 -0.86 -1.24 14.60
CA PHE A 113 0.58 -1.23 14.37
C PHE A 113 0.95 -0.29 13.20
N ILE A 114 0.20 -0.39 12.09
CA ILE A 114 0.40 0.51 10.95
C ILE A 114 0.10 1.97 11.33
N ALA A 115 -1.00 2.21 12.07
CA ALA A 115 -1.33 3.56 12.56
C ALA A 115 -0.25 4.15 13.46
N VAL A 116 0.36 3.34 14.33
CA VAL A 116 1.49 3.79 15.17
C VAL A 116 2.72 4.14 14.34
N ILE A 117 3.06 3.32 13.34
CA ILE A 117 4.16 3.64 12.42
C ILE A 117 3.87 4.97 11.71
N LEU A 118 2.69 5.14 11.10
CA LEU A 118 2.30 6.37 10.45
C LEU A 118 2.42 7.58 11.38
N LEU A 119 1.92 7.46 12.61
CA LEU A 119 1.97 8.54 13.60
C LEU A 119 3.40 8.92 13.98
N LEU A 120 4.26 7.92 14.23
CA LEU A 120 5.67 8.15 14.57
C LEU A 120 6.42 8.83 13.42
N PHE A 121 6.20 8.39 12.19
CA PHE A 121 6.85 8.97 11.03
C PHE A 121 6.33 10.38 10.73
N THR A 122 5.03 10.61 10.92
CA THR A 122 4.41 11.92 10.75
C THR A 122 4.98 12.92 11.78
N ALA A 123 5.05 12.53 13.03
CA ALA A 123 5.49 13.42 14.12
C ALA A 123 6.98 13.80 14.02
N ASN A 124 7.82 12.92 13.46
CA ASN A 124 9.27 13.13 13.48
C ASN A 124 9.86 13.55 12.13
N PHE A 125 9.25 13.18 11.00
CA PHE A 125 9.91 13.30 9.71
C PHE A 125 9.04 13.94 8.62
N MET A 126 7.69 14.00 8.80
CA MET A 126 6.80 14.51 7.76
C MET A 126 6.92 16.02 7.64
N THR A 127 7.10 16.49 6.41
CA THR A 127 7.09 17.90 6.05
C THR A 127 5.96 18.20 5.06
N GLY A 128 5.45 19.44 5.09
CA GLY A 128 4.33 19.84 4.24
C GLY A 128 2.96 19.45 4.81
N SER A 129 1.99 20.36 4.68
CA SER A 129 0.65 20.24 5.28
C SER A 129 -0.14 19.06 4.75
N ILE A 130 -0.06 18.77 3.45
CA ILE A 130 -0.80 17.67 2.80
C ILE A 130 -0.40 16.32 3.37
N GLY A 131 0.91 16.04 3.44
CA GLY A 131 1.41 14.79 4.01
C GLY A 131 0.99 14.61 5.46
N ILE A 132 1.08 15.67 6.28
CA ILE A 132 0.68 15.64 7.70
C ILE A 132 -0.82 15.37 7.84
N VAL A 133 -1.66 16.16 7.17
CA VAL A 133 -3.13 16.02 7.27
C VAL A 133 -3.59 14.66 6.78
N LEU A 134 -3.07 14.21 5.64
CA LEU A 134 -3.39 12.91 5.07
C LEU A 134 -2.98 11.76 5.99
N SER A 135 -1.75 11.81 6.50
CA SER A 135 -1.24 10.78 7.41
C SER A 135 -2.09 10.70 8.68
N LEU A 136 -2.42 11.83 9.31
CA LEU A 136 -3.27 11.87 10.50
C LEU A 136 -4.68 11.34 10.21
N LEU A 137 -5.25 11.64 9.03
CA LEU A 137 -6.53 11.09 8.60
C LEU A 137 -6.48 9.55 8.55
N PHE A 138 -5.46 8.96 7.94
CA PHE A 138 -5.32 7.51 7.87
C PHE A 138 -4.93 6.87 9.20
N VAL A 139 -4.18 7.54 10.06
CA VAL A 139 -3.97 7.12 11.45
C VAL A 139 -5.32 6.96 12.16
N LEU A 140 -6.20 7.96 12.06
CA LEU A 140 -7.54 7.90 12.65
C LEU A 140 -8.37 6.78 12.05
N ILE A 141 -8.41 6.63 10.72
CA ILE A 141 -9.16 5.57 10.04
C ILE A 141 -8.68 4.19 10.49
N LEU A 142 -7.38 3.92 10.47
CA LEU A 142 -6.81 2.63 10.81
C LEU A 142 -6.98 2.30 12.29
N PHE A 143 -6.89 3.29 13.17
CA PHE A 143 -7.03 3.10 14.61
C PHE A 143 -8.49 2.98 15.07
N LEU A 144 -9.37 3.84 14.57
CA LEU A 144 -10.76 3.93 15.02
C LEU A 144 -11.68 2.90 14.36
N SER A 145 -11.44 2.58 13.06
CA SER A 145 -12.36 1.71 12.33
C SER A 145 -12.58 0.33 12.96
N PRO A 146 -11.56 -0.40 13.45
CA PRO A 146 -11.78 -1.72 14.07
C PRO A 146 -12.40 -1.63 15.47
N ARG A 147 -12.49 -0.45 16.06
CA ARG A 147 -12.99 -0.22 17.42
C ARG A 147 -14.42 0.30 17.46
N TYR A 148 -14.73 1.22 16.56
CA TYR A 148 -15.96 2.00 16.62
C TYR A 148 -16.86 1.83 15.40
N PHE A 149 -16.35 1.37 14.25
CA PHE A 149 -17.19 1.17 13.07
C PHE A 149 -17.95 -0.15 13.13
N ASN A 150 -19.08 -0.22 12.46
CA ASN A 150 -19.76 -1.49 12.23
C ASN A 150 -18.81 -2.49 11.58
N LYS A 151 -18.85 -3.75 12.03
CA LYS A 151 -17.96 -4.82 11.54
C LYS A 151 -17.96 -4.96 10.03
N THR A 152 -19.11 -4.76 9.40
CA THR A 152 -19.25 -4.83 7.94
C THR A 152 -18.55 -3.66 7.27
N VAL A 153 -18.73 -2.44 7.79
CA VAL A 153 -18.08 -1.22 7.27
C VAL A 153 -16.57 -1.33 7.41
N HIS A 154 -16.06 -1.67 8.61
CA HIS A 154 -14.62 -1.89 8.82
C HIS A 154 -14.05 -2.92 7.85
N LYS A 155 -14.72 -4.08 7.70
CA LYS A 155 -14.29 -5.14 6.80
C LYS A 155 -14.11 -4.65 5.36
N TYR A 156 -15.11 -3.99 4.79
CA TYR A 156 -15.05 -3.55 3.40
C TYR A 156 -14.11 -2.36 3.21
N LEU A 157 -14.04 -1.46 4.19
CA LEU A 157 -13.08 -0.36 4.17
C LEU A 157 -11.63 -0.88 4.13
N MET A 158 -11.25 -1.79 5.03
CA MET A 158 -9.90 -2.37 5.05
C MET A 158 -9.64 -3.25 3.82
N LYS A 159 -10.64 -3.97 3.35
CA LYS A 159 -10.52 -4.77 2.13
C LYS A 159 -10.24 -3.90 0.90
N SER A 160 -11.01 -2.82 0.73
CA SER A 160 -10.82 -1.88 -0.38
C SER A 160 -9.49 -1.15 -0.27
N LEU A 161 -9.18 -0.56 0.89
CA LEU A 161 -7.95 0.17 1.11
C LEU A 161 -6.71 -0.71 0.86
N GLY A 162 -6.68 -1.91 1.45
CA GLY A 162 -5.55 -2.82 1.29
C GLY A 162 -5.40 -3.37 -0.12
N LEU A 163 -6.52 -3.70 -0.78
CA LEU A 163 -6.49 -4.20 -2.17
C LEU A 163 -6.05 -3.12 -3.14
N ILE A 164 -6.59 -1.90 -3.02
CA ILE A 164 -6.20 -0.76 -3.86
C ILE A 164 -4.72 -0.44 -3.65
N SER A 165 -4.26 -0.41 -2.39
CA SER A 165 -2.85 -0.16 -2.07
C SER A 165 -1.92 -1.22 -2.68
N SER A 166 -2.30 -2.50 -2.65
CA SER A 166 -1.50 -3.56 -3.27
C SER A 166 -1.49 -3.50 -4.80
N LEU A 167 -2.63 -3.14 -5.42
CA LEU A 167 -2.75 -3.03 -6.88
C LEU A 167 -2.05 -1.78 -7.42
N TYR A 168 -2.04 -0.69 -6.63
CA TYR A 168 -1.40 0.57 -7.03
C TYR A 168 0.07 0.38 -7.37
N VAL A 169 0.77 -0.52 -6.68
CA VAL A 169 2.18 -0.81 -6.95
C VAL A 169 2.43 -1.19 -8.42
N LEU A 170 1.50 -1.92 -9.05
CA LEU A 170 1.61 -2.27 -10.47
C LEU A 170 1.48 -1.04 -11.37
N VAL A 171 0.62 -0.09 -10.98
CA VAL A 171 0.43 1.17 -11.72
C VAL A 171 1.63 2.08 -11.54
N ASP A 172 2.13 2.19 -10.31
CA ASP A 172 3.29 2.99 -9.95
C ASP A 172 4.54 2.57 -10.74
N ILE A 173 4.83 1.27 -10.77
CA ILE A 173 5.92 0.72 -11.59
C ILE A 173 5.74 1.05 -13.08
N LYS A 174 4.51 0.92 -13.60
CA LYS A 174 4.22 1.27 -15.00
C LYS A 174 4.44 2.77 -15.26
N GLU A 175 3.96 3.63 -14.38
CA GLU A 175 4.11 5.09 -14.51
C GLU A 175 5.58 5.48 -14.48
N ASP A 176 6.36 4.93 -13.56
CA ASP A 176 7.78 5.19 -13.43
C ASP A 176 8.62 4.75 -14.64
N LEU A 177 8.24 3.63 -15.28
CA LEU A 177 9.01 3.09 -16.40
C LEU A 177 8.58 3.64 -17.76
N ILE A 178 7.29 3.98 -17.95
CA ILE A 178 6.71 4.25 -19.27
C ILE A 178 6.29 5.71 -19.38
N THR A 179 5.58 6.23 -18.36
CA THR A 179 4.92 7.54 -18.46
C THR A 179 5.84 8.68 -18.05
N PHE A 180 6.66 8.47 -17.02
CA PHE A 180 7.55 9.46 -16.43
C PHE A 180 9.02 9.07 -16.57
N ALA A 181 9.42 8.56 -17.73
CA ALA A 181 10.81 8.12 -18.02
C ALA A 181 11.89 9.19 -17.73
N TYR A 182 11.51 10.46 -17.61
CA TYR A 182 12.40 11.58 -17.23
C TYR A 182 12.47 11.84 -15.72
N ARG A 183 11.64 11.16 -14.91
CA ARG A 183 11.65 11.30 -13.45
C ARG A 183 12.59 10.25 -12.84
N GLU A 184 13.38 10.66 -11.86
CA GLU A 184 14.15 9.68 -11.07
C GLU A 184 13.22 8.83 -10.24
N SER A 185 13.02 7.58 -10.67
CA SER A 185 12.26 6.57 -9.92
C SER A 185 13.20 5.58 -9.20
N ASP A 186 12.65 4.79 -8.30
CA ASP A 186 13.38 3.73 -7.60
C ASP A 186 14.07 2.76 -8.57
N ALA A 187 13.40 2.40 -9.66
CA ALA A 187 13.98 1.54 -10.69
C ALA A 187 15.19 2.19 -11.39
N HIS A 188 15.15 3.51 -11.63
CA HIS A 188 16.28 4.24 -12.18
C HIS A 188 17.44 4.36 -11.18
N LEU A 189 17.12 4.56 -9.90
CA LEU A 189 18.14 4.57 -8.84
C LEU A 189 18.82 3.20 -8.73
N LEU A 190 18.06 2.11 -8.76
CA LEU A 190 18.61 0.75 -8.79
C LEU A 190 19.48 0.51 -10.02
N ALA A 191 19.08 1.02 -11.19
CA ALA A 191 19.90 0.91 -12.41
C ALA A 191 21.25 1.63 -12.25
N LYS A 192 21.26 2.85 -11.68
CA LYS A 192 22.49 3.60 -11.39
C LYS A 192 23.41 2.85 -10.41
N LEU A 193 22.83 2.19 -9.39
CA LEU A 193 23.59 1.47 -8.36
C LEU A 193 24.17 0.15 -8.83
N THR A 194 23.50 -0.55 -9.75
CA THR A 194 23.82 -1.92 -10.12
C THR A 194 24.38 -2.09 -11.53
N GLY A 195 24.20 -1.09 -12.39
CA GLY A 195 24.50 -1.19 -13.83
C GLY A 195 23.47 -2.03 -14.62
N ILE A 196 22.40 -2.51 -13.97
CA ILE A 196 21.31 -3.28 -14.60
C ILE A 196 20.20 -2.31 -14.98
N SER A 197 19.58 -2.47 -16.16
CA SER A 197 18.59 -1.53 -16.66
C SER A 197 17.39 -1.34 -15.69
N ALA A 198 16.82 -0.13 -15.66
CA ALA A 198 15.62 0.19 -14.88
C ALA A 198 14.43 -0.71 -15.26
N ILE A 199 14.31 -1.06 -16.54
CA ILE A 199 13.27 -1.98 -17.04
C ILE A 199 13.37 -3.35 -16.37
N PHE A 200 14.58 -3.88 -16.18
CA PHE A 200 14.77 -5.16 -15.50
C PHE A 200 14.23 -5.10 -14.06
N TRP A 201 14.58 -4.06 -13.32
CA TRP A 201 14.11 -3.88 -11.93
C TRP A 201 12.60 -3.71 -11.85
N GLY A 202 12.03 -2.88 -12.73
CA GLY A 202 10.58 -2.70 -12.80
C GLY A 202 9.84 -4.00 -13.14
N VAL A 203 10.32 -4.78 -14.12
CA VAL A 203 9.72 -6.09 -14.46
C VAL A 203 9.83 -7.06 -13.28
N LEU A 204 10.97 -7.09 -12.59
CA LEU A 204 11.17 -7.94 -11.41
C LEU A 204 10.15 -7.60 -10.31
N TRP A 205 10.01 -6.31 -9.96
CA TRP A 205 9.05 -5.88 -8.93
C TRP A 205 7.61 -6.08 -9.37
N PHE A 206 7.31 -5.90 -10.67
CA PHE A 206 5.99 -6.20 -11.23
C PHE A 206 5.61 -7.68 -11.06
N ILE A 207 6.53 -8.60 -11.39
CA ILE A 207 6.32 -10.05 -11.23
C ILE A 207 6.09 -10.41 -9.76
N ILE A 208 6.92 -9.89 -8.85
CA ILE A 208 6.77 -10.11 -7.40
C ILE A 208 5.41 -9.61 -6.92
N SER A 209 5.01 -8.40 -7.34
CA SER A 209 3.72 -7.82 -6.99
C SER A 209 2.55 -8.64 -7.51
N ALA A 210 2.61 -9.11 -8.77
CA ALA A 210 1.58 -9.97 -9.36
C ALA A 210 1.44 -11.30 -8.61
N ILE A 211 2.55 -11.91 -8.20
CA ILE A 211 2.55 -13.13 -7.38
C ILE A 211 1.88 -12.89 -6.02
N VAL A 212 2.24 -11.81 -5.33
CA VAL A 212 1.65 -11.47 -4.04
C VAL A 212 0.15 -11.21 -4.18
N ILE A 213 -0.28 -10.45 -5.18
CA ILE A 213 -1.69 -10.17 -5.47
C ILE A 213 -2.46 -11.46 -5.77
N TYR A 214 -1.88 -12.38 -6.52
CA TYR A 214 -2.48 -13.71 -6.74
C TYR A 214 -2.71 -14.44 -5.40
N PHE A 215 -1.73 -14.43 -4.49
CA PHE A 215 -1.89 -15.04 -3.17
C PHE A 215 -2.93 -14.33 -2.30
N LEU A 216 -3.07 -13.00 -2.40
CA LEU A 216 -4.12 -12.26 -1.72
C LEU A 216 -5.52 -12.68 -2.21
N PHE A 217 -5.71 -12.83 -3.52
CA PHE A 217 -6.98 -13.30 -4.09
C PHE A 217 -7.30 -14.73 -3.65
N ARG A 218 -6.30 -15.61 -3.69
CA ARG A 218 -6.44 -16.99 -3.20
C ARG A 218 -6.77 -17.04 -1.69
N PHE A 219 -6.13 -16.17 -0.90
CA PHE A 219 -6.42 -16.03 0.53
C PHE A 219 -7.87 -15.57 0.75
N GLY A 220 -8.30 -14.53 0.04
CA GLY A 220 -9.67 -14.02 0.08
C GLY A 220 -10.69 -15.11 -0.27
N TYR A 221 -10.46 -15.84 -1.35
CA TYR A 221 -11.29 -16.97 -1.75
C TYR A 221 -11.42 -18.02 -0.64
N LYS A 222 -10.28 -18.44 -0.05
CA LYS A 222 -10.27 -19.43 1.03
C LYS A 222 -10.96 -18.94 2.31
N LYS A 223 -10.88 -17.65 2.62
CA LYS A 223 -11.49 -17.06 3.83
C LYS A 223 -12.99 -16.77 3.64
N GLY A 224 -13.46 -16.59 2.42
CA GLY A 224 -14.86 -16.28 2.14
C GLY A 224 -15.88 -17.27 2.67
N TYR A 225 -15.49 -18.53 2.95
CA TYR A 225 -16.41 -19.52 3.49
C TYR A 225 -16.44 -19.61 5.02
N LYS A 226 -15.46 -19.04 5.72
CA LYS A 226 -15.31 -19.18 7.20
C LYS A 226 -16.24 -18.26 8.02
N LYS A 227 -17.32 -17.81 7.40
CA LYS A 227 -18.34 -16.94 8.04
C LYS A 227 -19.64 -17.66 8.27
#